data_b11a3e8edb11d24f224fdb1753fe741e
#
_entry.id   b11a3e8edb11d24f224fdb1753fe741e
#
_cell.length_a   1.000
_cell.length_b   1.000
_cell.length_c   1.000
_cell.angle_alpha   90.00
_cell.angle_beta   90.00
_cell.angle_gamma   90.00
#
_symmetry.space_group_name_H-M   'P 1'
#
loop_
_entity.id
_entity.type
_entity.pdbx_description
1 polymer ?
#
loop_
_entity_poly.entity_id
_entity_poly.type
_entity_poly.pdbx_seq_one_letter_code
_entity_poly.pdbx_strand_id
1 'polypeptide(L)'
;MQNLLFVYGTLRKDYGNHGFLKNAHFVGEAKTQDKFVMHCRGYIPFVSESQAISQIVGEVYELDDSTLASIDHLEGCFPKRDGSGEFEASSCYIRKQIPVEFVGYEGHTWVWMYFNEQETQHPIICSGDYADRELLLNRQDRTWYFAYGSNMDVSRMLD
;
A
#
# COMPACT_ATOMS: atom_id res chain seq x y z
N MET A 1 -14.07 14.48 13.93
CA MET A 1 -13.63 13.14 14.35
C MET A 1 -12.29 12.84 13.71
N GLN A 2 -11.37 12.25 14.44
CA GLN A 2 -10.06 11.90 13.92
C GLN A 2 -10.07 10.46 13.41
N ASN A 3 -9.40 10.24 12.29
CA ASN A 3 -9.28 8.94 11.65
C ASN A 3 -7.80 8.58 11.53
N LEU A 4 -7.49 7.29 11.68
CA LEU A 4 -6.15 6.77 11.40
C LEU A 4 -6.15 6.13 10.02
N LEU A 5 -5.26 6.62 9.14
CA LEU A 5 -5.11 6.11 7.78
C LEU A 5 -3.70 5.57 7.58
N PHE A 6 -3.61 4.33 7.11
CA PHE A 6 -2.36 3.70 6.69
C PHE A 6 -2.17 3.92 5.20
N VAL A 7 -1.07 4.55 4.83
CA VAL A 7 -0.72 4.83 3.43
C VAL A 7 0.52 4.03 3.05
N TYR A 8 0.48 3.39 1.89
CA TYR A 8 1.54 2.47 1.45
C TYR A 8 2.16 2.83 0.10
N GLY A 9 1.62 3.83 -0.59
CA GLY A 9 2.02 4.20 -1.94
C GLY A 9 2.36 5.68 -2.07
N THR A 10 1.77 6.32 -3.07
CA THR A 10 2.07 7.71 -3.44
C THR A 10 1.70 8.77 -2.40
N LEU A 11 0.90 8.42 -1.40
CA LEU A 11 0.59 9.30 -0.26
C LEU A 11 1.70 9.30 0.79
N ARG A 12 2.63 8.35 0.76
CA ARG A 12 3.76 8.31 1.70
C ARG A 12 4.65 9.54 1.53
N LYS A 13 5.38 9.88 2.60
CA LYS A 13 6.36 10.98 2.59
C LYS A 13 7.32 10.84 1.41
N ASP A 14 7.61 11.94 0.76
CA ASP A 14 8.50 12.07 -0.41
C ASP A 14 7.94 11.53 -1.73
N TYR A 15 6.65 11.15 -1.75
CA TYR A 15 5.98 10.74 -3.00
C TYR A 15 4.95 11.78 -3.46
N GLY A 16 4.50 11.63 -4.71
CA GLY A 16 3.77 12.65 -5.43
C GLY A 16 2.48 13.15 -4.80
N ASN A 17 1.74 12.29 -4.11
CA ASN A 17 0.44 12.65 -3.52
C ASN A 17 0.52 12.99 -2.03
N HIS A 18 1.72 13.06 -1.46
CA HIS A 18 1.88 13.33 -0.02
C HIS A 18 1.25 14.67 0.40
N GLY A 19 1.17 15.64 -0.51
CA GLY A 19 0.54 16.92 -0.24
C GLY A 19 -0.91 16.86 0.24
N PHE A 20 -1.64 15.79 -0.09
CA PHE A 20 -3.00 15.56 0.43
C PHE A 20 -3.02 15.37 1.95
N LEU A 21 -1.88 15.05 2.55
CA LEU A 21 -1.74 14.83 4.01
C LEU A 21 -1.15 16.04 4.75
N LYS A 22 -1.08 17.21 4.11
CA LYS A 22 -0.48 18.42 4.70
C LYS A 22 -1.13 18.86 6.04
N ASN A 23 -2.41 18.55 6.21
CA ASN A 23 -3.15 18.87 7.45
C ASN A 23 -3.29 17.65 8.37
N ALA A 24 -2.65 16.55 8.04
CA ALA A 24 -2.67 15.34 8.83
C ALA A 24 -1.47 15.29 9.77
N HIS A 25 -1.62 14.51 10.85
CA HIS A 25 -0.54 14.31 11.83
C HIS A 25 0.12 12.95 11.59
N PHE A 26 1.43 12.94 11.38
CA PHE A 26 2.19 11.70 11.25
C PHE A 26 2.25 10.97 12.60
N VAL A 27 1.78 9.73 12.63
CA VAL A 27 1.78 8.89 13.84
C VAL A 27 3.00 8.00 13.89
N GLY A 28 3.37 7.36 12.80
CA GLY A 28 4.53 6.48 12.76
C GLY A 28 4.62 5.61 11.53
N GLU A 29 5.78 5.02 11.35
CA GLU A 29 5.98 3.96 10.36
C GLU A 29 5.37 2.66 10.89
N ALA A 30 4.77 1.88 10.01
CA ALA A 30 4.06 0.68 10.39
C ALA A 30 4.08 -0.35 9.26
N LYS A 31 3.66 -1.56 9.60
CA LYS A 31 3.39 -2.62 8.64
C LYS A 31 2.10 -3.31 9.03
N THR A 32 1.41 -3.89 8.07
CA THR A 32 0.18 -4.63 8.34
C THR A 32 0.51 -5.87 9.18
N GLN A 33 -0.39 -6.21 10.10
CA GLN A 33 -0.26 -7.45 10.88
C GLN A 33 -0.43 -8.67 9.97
N ASP A 34 -1.43 -8.61 9.10
CA ASP A 34 -1.71 -9.68 8.15
C ASP A 34 -0.92 -9.49 6.85
N LYS A 35 -0.77 -10.58 6.11
CA LYS A 35 -0.12 -10.55 4.80
C LYS A 35 -1.15 -10.30 3.71
N PHE A 36 -0.77 -9.47 2.76
CA PHE A 36 -1.55 -9.14 1.56
C PHE A 36 -0.62 -9.21 0.35
N VAL A 37 -1.14 -8.92 -0.83
CA VAL A 37 -0.32 -8.80 -2.04
C VAL A 37 -0.37 -7.39 -2.58
N MET A 38 0.80 -6.84 -2.93
CA MET A 38 0.92 -5.54 -3.58
C MET A 38 1.30 -5.75 -5.04
N HIS A 39 0.42 -5.34 -5.96
CA HIS A 39 0.70 -5.28 -7.38
C HIS A 39 1.06 -3.85 -7.75
N CYS A 40 1.83 -3.68 -8.81
CA CYS A 40 2.23 -2.35 -9.27
C CYS A 40 2.07 -2.24 -10.78
N ARG A 41 1.28 -1.26 -11.23
CA ARG A 41 1.16 -0.89 -12.64
C ARG A 41 1.91 0.42 -12.84
N GLY A 42 3.13 0.33 -13.39
CA GLY A 42 4.01 1.48 -13.47
C GLY A 42 4.35 1.99 -12.06
N TYR A 43 3.84 3.17 -11.71
CA TYR A 43 4.05 3.78 -10.39
C TYR A 43 2.82 3.73 -9.50
N ILE A 44 1.79 2.98 -9.87
CA ILE A 44 0.54 2.91 -9.13
C ILE A 44 0.44 1.57 -8.40
N PRO A 45 0.47 1.55 -7.04
CA PRO A 45 0.35 0.32 -6.29
C PRO A 45 -1.11 -0.04 -6.02
N PHE A 46 -1.39 -1.33 -6.02
CA PHE A 46 -2.70 -1.90 -5.69
C PHE A 46 -2.51 -3.01 -4.68
N VAL A 47 -3.15 -2.92 -3.54
CA VAL A 47 -3.11 -3.98 -2.53
C VAL A 47 -4.43 -4.72 -2.53
N SER A 48 -4.35 -6.05 -2.51
CA SER A 48 -5.52 -6.92 -2.46
C SER A 48 -5.37 -8.02 -1.42
N GLU A 49 -6.48 -8.65 -1.10
CA GLU A 49 -6.54 -9.79 -0.18
C GLU A 49 -6.43 -11.13 -0.91
N SER A 50 -6.23 -11.11 -2.25
CA SER A 50 -6.25 -12.31 -3.09
C SER A 50 -5.15 -13.32 -2.76
N GLN A 51 -4.02 -12.86 -2.23
CA GLN A 51 -2.90 -13.71 -1.83
C GLN A 51 -2.22 -13.14 -0.58
N ALA A 52 -1.70 -14.03 0.27
CA ALA A 52 -0.97 -13.66 1.47
C ALA A 52 0.54 -13.73 1.20
N ILE A 53 1.09 -12.71 0.53
CA ILE A 53 2.49 -12.67 0.11
C ILE A 53 3.39 -12.05 1.17
N SER A 54 3.03 -10.83 1.64
CA SER A 54 3.88 -10.08 2.57
C SER A 54 3.07 -9.12 3.43
N GLN A 55 3.62 -8.76 4.58
CA GLN A 55 3.14 -7.60 5.33
C GLN A 55 3.39 -6.36 4.48
N ILE A 56 2.45 -5.43 4.45
CA ILE A 56 2.56 -4.20 3.67
C ILE A 56 3.21 -3.12 4.55
N VAL A 57 4.24 -2.48 4.03
CA VAL A 57 5.00 -1.42 4.70
C VAL A 57 4.41 -0.06 4.38
N GLY A 58 4.28 0.80 5.36
CA GLY A 58 3.74 2.14 5.15
C GLY A 58 3.85 3.05 6.35
N GLU A 59 3.00 4.06 6.35
CA GLU A 59 2.96 5.12 7.36
C GLU A 59 1.53 5.36 7.82
N VAL A 60 1.36 5.68 9.10
CA VAL A 60 0.05 5.99 9.67
C VAL A 60 -0.05 7.49 9.93
N TYR A 61 -1.15 8.09 9.51
CA TYR A 61 -1.49 9.49 9.73
C TYR A 61 -2.84 9.60 10.42
N GLU A 62 -2.93 10.56 11.35
CA GLU A 62 -4.20 10.96 11.96
C GLU A 62 -4.75 12.14 11.17
N LEU A 63 -5.99 12.05 10.73
CA LEU A 63 -6.61 13.06 9.89
C LEU A 63 -8.09 13.23 10.19
N ASP A 64 -8.64 14.38 9.86
CA ASP A 64 -10.05 14.68 10.06
C ASP A 64 -10.92 14.09 8.94
N ASP A 65 -12.24 14.14 9.13
CA ASP A 65 -13.21 13.59 8.18
C ASP A 65 -13.12 14.27 6.81
N SER A 66 -12.84 15.56 6.77
CA SER A 66 -12.74 16.33 5.54
C SER A 66 -11.51 15.91 4.72
N THR A 67 -10.39 15.68 5.37
CA THR A 67 -9.17 15.17 4.71
C THR A 67 -9.37 13.75 4.20
N LEU A 68 -10.00 12.89 5.00
CA LEU A 68 -10.32 11.51 4.58
C LEU A 68 -11.23 11.52 3.35
N ALA A 69 -12.25 12.39 3.33
CA ALA A 69 -13.15 12.52 2.17
C ALA A 69 -12.40 12.96 0.91
N SER A 70 -11.42 13.85 1.03
CA SER A 70 -10.60 14.28 -0.10
C SER A 70 -9.74 13.15 -0.64
N ILE A 71 -9.18 12.33 0.25
CA ILE A 71 -8.38 11.16 -0.14
C ILE A 71 -9.26 10.07 -0.74
N ASP A 72 -10.45 9.83 -0.18
CA ASP A 72 -11.44 8.92 -0.78
C ASP A 72 -11.71 9.33 -2.24
N HIS A 73 -11.89 10.61 -2.49
CA HIS A 73 -12.13 11.11 -3.85
C HIS A 73 -10.92 10.86 -4.77
N LEU A 74 -9.71 11.13 -4.27
CA LEU A 74 -8.47 10.86 -5.01
C LEU A 74 -8.35 9.38 -5.38
N GLU A 75 -8.68 8.48 -4.47
CA GLU A 75 -8.58 7.03 -4.68
C GLU A 75 -9.77 6.45 -5.45
N GLY A 76 -10.80 7.25 -5.73
CA GLY A 76 -12.02 6.74 -6.34
C GLY A 76 -12.77 5.78 -5.41
N CYS A 77 -12.78 6.09 -4.12
CA CYS A 77 -13.46 5.34 -3.08
C CYS A 77 -14.73 6.11 -2.69
N PHE A 78 -15.89 5.55 -2.99
CA PHE A 78 -17.18 6.23 -2.84
C PHE A 78 -18.07 5.51 -1.81
N PRO A 79 -18.00 5.90 -0.52
CA PRO A 79 -18.89 5.33 0.50
C PRO A 79 -20.35 5.67 0.21
N LYS A 80 -21.24 4.71 0.41
CA LYS A 80 -22.68 4.95 0.31
C LYS A 80 -23.14 5.87 1.44
N ARG A 81 -24.08 6.76 1.12
CA ARG A 81 -24.60 7.75 2.07
C ARG A 81 -25.79 7.23 2.90
N ASP A 82 -26.08 5.94 2.82
CA ASP A 82 -27.22 5.31 3.50
C ASP A 82 -26.90 4.80 4.91
N GLY A 83 -25.67 5.01 5.37
CA GLY A 83 -25.23 4.55 6.69
C GLY A 83 -24.89 3.06 6.77
N SER A 84 -24.92 2.33 5.65
CA SER A 84 -24.64 0.88 5.61
C SER A 84 -23.16 0.54 5.85
N GLY A 85 -22.25 1.49 5.63
CA GLY A 85 -20.81 1.23 5.63
C GLY A 85 -20.31 0.57 4.35
N GLU A 86 -21.18 0.40 3.37
CA GLU A 86 -20.82 -0.15 2.05
C GLU A 86 -20.32 0.94 1.11
N PHE A 87 -19.75 0.51 -0.02
CA PHE A 87 -19.22 1.39 -1.05
C PHE A 87 -20.00 1.25 -2.35
N GLU A 88 -20.06 2.35 -3.13
CA GLU A 88 -20.69 2.34 -4.44
C GLU A 88 -19.97 1.36 -5.37
N ALA A 89 -20.71 0.71 -6.27
CA ALA A 89 -20.16 -0.24 -7.23
C ALA A 89 -19.14 0.39 -8.19
N SER A 90 -19.19 1.72 -8.37
CA SER A 90 -18.25 2.48 -9.19
C SER A 90 -16.89 2.71 -8.52
N SER A 91 -16.74 2.34 -7.25
CA SER A 91 -15.47 2.56 -6.52
C SER A 91 -14.34 1.73 -7.12
N CYS A 92 -13.18 2.38 -7.32
CA CYS A 92 -11.94 1.73 -7.75
C CYS A 92 -11.23 1.09 -6.56
N TYR A 93 -11.09 1.86 -5.48
CA TYR A 93 -10.58 1.38 -4.20
C TYR A 93 -11.71 1.37 -3.19
N ILE A 94 -11.62 0.47 -2.23
CA ILE A 94 -12.45 0.49 -1.03
C ILE A 94 -11.52 0.55 0.17
N ARG A 95 -11.95 1.16 1.28
CA ARG A 95 -11.15 1.16 2.49
C ARG A 95 -11.76 0.26 3.55
N LYS A 96 -10.88 -0.44 4.25
CA LYS A 96 -11.27 -1.36 5.34
C LYS A 96 -10.43 -1.04 6.57
N GLN A 97 -10.99 -1.34 7.74
CA GLN A 97 -10.24 -1.32 9.00
C GLN A 97 -9.39 -2.59 9.09
N ILE A 98 -8.09 -2.41 9.28
CA ILE A 98 -7.15 -3.52 9.46
C ILE A 98 -6.18 -3.22 10.60
N PRO A 99 -5.60 -4.24 11.24
CA PRO A 99 -4.60 -4.02 12.27
C PRO A 99 -3.21 -3.82 11.64
N VAL A 100 -2.47 -2.84 12.17
CA VAL A 100 -1.07 -2.61 11.83
C VAL A 100 -0.21 -2.66 13.08
N GLU A 101 1.06 -2.94 12.90
CA GLU A 101 2.09 -2.94 13.92
C GLU A 101 3.03 -1.76 13.69
N PHE A 102 3.20 -0.90 14.68
CA PHE A 102 4.17 0.20 14.59
C PHE A 102 5.59 -0.30 14.80
N VAL A 103 6.54 0.27 14.07
CA VAL A 103 7.96 -0.06 14.21
C VAL A 103 8.43 0.29 15.62
N GLY A 104 9.02 -0.67 16.32
CA GLY A 104 9.55 -0.49 17.67
C GLY A 104 8.54 -0.60 18.80
N TYR A 105 7.29 -0.93 18.51
CA TYR A 105 6.23 -1.06 19.52
C TYR A 105 5.56 -2.42 19.42
N GLU A 106 5.15 -2.95 20.57
CA GLU A 106 4.38 -4.19 20.62
C GLU A 106 2.88 -3.90 20.48
N GLY A 107 2.12 -4.92 20.01
CA GLY A 107 0.68 -4.81 19.83
C GLY A 107 0.31 -4.27 18.46
N HIS A 108 -0.97 -4.00 18.29
CA HIS A 108 -1.50 -3.55 17.01
C HIS A 108 -2.52 -2.42 17.21
N THR A 109 -2.71 -1.65 16.15
CA THR A 109 -3.65 -0.54 16.11
C THR A 109 -4.52 -0.69 14.85
N TRP A 110 -5.82 -0.48 14.99
CA TRP A 110 -6.76 -0.55 13.87
C TRP A 110 -6.74 0.76 13.08
N VAL A 111 -6.59 0.65 11.76
CA VAL A 111 -6.47 1.78 10.85
C VAL A 111 -7.26 1.54 9.58
N TRP A 112 -7.59 2.60 8.87
CA TRP A 112 -8.14 2.50 7.51
C TRP A 112 -7.02 2.20 6.51
N MET A 113 -7.31 1.35 5.53
CA MET A 113 -6.39 1.04 4.43
C MET A 113 -7.20 0.83 3.15
N TYR A 114 -6.67 1.32 2.02
CA TYR A 114 -7.32 1.18 0.72
C TYR A 114 -6.93 -0.14 0.05
N PHE A 115 -7.92 -0.81 -0.54
CA PHE A 115 -7.75 -2.07 -1.27
C PHE A 115 -8.33 -1.96 -2.67
N ASN A 116 -7.72 -2.65 -3.63
CA ASN A 116 -8.25 -2.80 -4.98
C ASN A 116 -8.11 -4.26 -5.41
N GLU A 117 -9.25 -4.96 -5.54
CA GLU A 117 -9.30 -6.37 -5.90
C GLU A 117 -9.37 -6.59 -7.43
N GLN A 118 -9.43 -5.53 -8.21
CA GLN A 118 -9.64 -5.60 -9.67
C GLN A 118 -8.33 -5.64 -10.47
N GLU A 119 -7.23 -5.14 -9.90
CA GLU A 119 -5.96 -4.94 -10.61
C GLU A 119 -4.91 -6.00 -10.22
N THR A 120 -5.33 -7.27 -10.19
CA THR A 120 -4.49 -8.37 -9.69
C THR A 120 -3.59 -9.00 -10.75
N GLN A 121 -3.67 -8.55 -12.01
CA GLN A 121 -2.87 -9.10 -13.11
C GLN A 121 -1.48 -8.46 -13.25
N HIS A 122 -1.21 -7.40 -12.51
CA HIS A 122 0.06 -6.66 -12.61
C HIS A 122 1.18 -7.31 -11.77
N PRO A 123 2.45 -7.00 -12.05
CA PRO A 123 3.59 -7.54 -11.31
C PRO A 123 3.50 -7.28 -9.80
N ILE A 124 4.04 -8.21 -9.02
CA ILE A 124 3.99 -8.19 -7.55
C ILE A 124 5.27 -7.56 -6.98
N ILE A 125 5.11 -6.66 -6.00
CA ILE A 125 6.20 -6.21 -5.16
C ILE A 125 6.26 -7.16 -3.95
N CYS A 126 7.15 -8.15 -4.01
CA CYS A 126 7.19 -9.25 -3.04
C CYS A 126 7.53 -8.81 -1.62
N SER A 127 8.24 -7.71 -1.45
CA SER A 127 8.60 -7.17 -0.13
C SER A 127 7.42 -6.50 0.58
N GLY A 128 6.38 -6.12 -0.15
CA GLY A 128 5.29 -5.32 0.39
C GLY A 128 5.64 -3.85 0.62
N ASP A 129 6.80 -3.41 0.18
CA ASP A 129 7.27 -2.02 0.31
C ASP A 129 7.28 -1.36 -1.07
N TYR A 130 6.45 -0.32 -1.24
CA TYR A 130 6.35 0.43 -2.49
C TYR A 130 7.70 1.04 -2.92
N ALA A 131 8.60 1.34 -1.97
CA ALA A 131 9.94 1.84 -2.29
C ALA A 131 10.74 0.87 -3.17
N ASP A 132 10.41 -0.42 -3.13
CA ASP A 132 11.09 -1.45 -3.92
C ASP A 132 10.56 -1.59 -5.35
N ARG A 133 9.61 -0.75 -5.75
CA ARG A 133 9.05 -0.76 -7.13
C ARG A 133 10.10 -0.57 -8.21
N GLU A 134 11.18 0.14 -7.90
CA GLU A 134 12.27 0.38 -8.83
C GLU A 134 12.93 -0.93 -9.31
N LEU A 135 13.05 -1.90 -8.41
CA LEU A 135 13.58 -3.22 -8.75
C LEU A 135 12.69 -3.90 -9.81
N LEU A 136 11.39 -3.73 -9.68
CA LEU A 136 10.41 -4.33 -10.59
C LEU A 136 10.44 -3.64 -11.96
N LEU A 137 10.50 -2.32 -11.99
CA LEU A 137 10.53 -1.54 -13.22
C LEU A 137 11.82 -1.82 -14.00
N ASN A 138 12.96 -1.90 -13.31
CA ASN A 138 14.24 -2.19 -13.92
C ASN A 138 14.29 -3.61 -14.51
N ARG A 139 13.51 -4.55 -13.96
CA ARG A 139 13.44 -5.93 -14.48
C ARG A 139 12.83 -6.02 -15.87
N GLN A 140 12.02 -5.06 -16.28
CA GLN A 140 11.41 -5.04 -17.61
C GLN A 140 12.42 -4.76 -18.71
N ASP A 141 13.49 -4.03 -18.38
CA ASP A 141 14.52 -3.61 -19.33
C ASP A 141 15.80 -4.46 -19.25
N ARG A 142 15.81 -5.47 -18.41
CA ARG A 142 16.99 -6.31 -18.15
C ARG A 142 16.70 -7.77 -18.39
N THR A 143 17.70 -8.47 -18.93
CA THR A 143 17.68 -9.91 -19.03
C THR A 143 18.16 -10.50 -17.70
N TRP A 144 17.27 -11.18 -17.01
CA TRP A 144 17.59 -11.87 -15.77
C TRP A 144 17.81 -13.34 -16.06
N TYR A 145 18.80 -13.94 -15.42
CA TYR A 145 18.96 -15.36 -15.49
C TYR A 145 19.18 -15.95 -14.10
N PHE A 146 18.75 -17.21 -13.97
CA PHE A 146 18.88 -17.93 -12.73
C PHE A 146 20.19 -18.74 -12.78
N ALA A 147 21.08 -18.52 -11.80
CA ALA A 147 22.30 -19.28 -11.63
C ALA A 147 22.17 -20.17 -10.39
N TYR A 148 22.71 -21.37 -10.48
CA TYR A 148 22.68 -22.32 -9.36
C TYR A 148 24.02 -23.06 -9.29
N GLY A 149 24.29 -23.70 -8.14
CA GLY A 149 25.55 -24.41 -7.90
C GLY A 149 26.67 -23.43 -7.53
N SER A 150 27.92 -23.81 -7.89
CA SER A 150 29.10 -23.05 -7.50
C SER A 150 29.20 -21.64 -8.13
N ASN A 151 28.41 -21.38 -9.17
CA ASN A 151 28.39 -20.09 -9.85
C ASN A 151 27.37 -19.11 -9.27
N MET A 152 26.65 -19.50 -8.24
CA MET A 152 25.63 -18.63 -7.66
C MET A 152 26.27 -17.50 -6.88
N ASP A 153 25.99 -16.26 -7.30
CA ASP A 153 26.44 -15.04 -6.68
C ASP A 153 25.28 -14.04 -6.70
N VAL A 154 24.77 -13.68 -5.53
CA VAL A 154 23.63 -12.79 -5.41
C VAL A 154 23.88 -11.42 -6.04
N SER A 155 25.10 -10.89 -5.94
CA SER A 155 25.43 -9.59 -6.54
C SER A 155 25.29 -9.62 -8.07
N ARG A 156 25.54 -10.75 -8.71
CA ARG A 156 25.36 -10.90 -10.16
C ARG A 156 23.90 -10.97 -10.55
N MET A 157 23.04 -11.43 -9.67
CA MET A 157 21.60 -11.53 -9.93
C MET A 157 20.90 -10.19 -9.83
N LEU A 158 21.51 -9.23 -9.13
CA LEU A 158 20.93 -7.90 -8.90
C LEU A 158 21.43 -6.84 -9.89
N ASP A 159 22.47 -7.13 -10.64
CA ASP A 159 23.06 -6.20 -11.63
C ASP A 159 22.24 -6.09 -12.92
#